data_5d1a60192d80f6abc444cd3bfd05c965
#
_entry.id   5d1a60192d80f6abc444cd3bfd05c965
#
_cell.length_a   1.000
_cell.length_b   1.000
_cell.length_c   1.000
_cell.angle_alpha   90.00
_cell.angle_beta   90.00
_cell.angle_gamma   90.00
#
_symmetry.space_group_name_H-M   'P 1'
#
loop_
_entity.id
_entity.type
_entity.pdbx_description
1 polymer ?
#
loop_
_entity_poly.entity_id
_entity_poly.type
_entity_poly.pdbx_seq_one_letter_code
_entity_poly.pdbx_strand_id
1 'polypeptide(L)'
;SKLSARVLESSIEKSVGGFFSQNEKLFNQGIISEEQWIKVNKWKKTISEILLLPSLEIDYLGLNAYIKTYLIRDKKDNISETPHHSRIRLAIFFAEKEEDVKENYYALVEGWSPPTPTLCNAGTTEGQLASCQLHYLKGDSLEGIMDSAKDFAISSKNKAGIGVAAYNQRA
;
A
#
# COMPACT_ATOMS: atom_id res chain seq x y z
N SER A 1 -19.92 14.64 -8.46
CA SER A 1 -19.71 16.12 -8.32
C SER A 1 -18.66 16.38 -7.24
N LYS A 2 -18.05 17.56 -7.22
CA LYS A 2 -17.10 17.99 -6.16
C LYS A 2 -17.73 17.90 -4.76
N LEU A 3 -19.00 18.24 -4.63
CA LEU A 3 -19.72 18.16 -3.36
C LEU A 3 -19.81 16.72 -2.85
N SER A 4 -20.16 15.77 -3.71
CA SER A 4 -20.25 14.36 -3.35
C SER A 4 -18.91 13.78 -2.88
N ALA A 5 -17.81 14.20 -3.52
CA ALA A 5 -16.47 13.81 -3.09
C ALA A 5 -16.14 14.34 -1.68
N ARG A 6 -16.40 15.63 -1.42
CA ARG A 6 -16.17 16.25 -0.11
C ARG A 6 -17.00 15.62 1.03
N VAL A 7 -18.25 15.30 0.76
CA VAL A 7 -19.12 14.61 1.74
C VAL A 7 -18.57 13.22 2.08
N LEU A 8 -18.16 12.46 1.05
CA LEU A 8 -17.60 11.14 1.24
C LEU A 8 -16.25 11.20 2.00
N GLU A 9 -15.35 12.12 1.62
CA GLU A 9 -14.07 12.33 2.29
C GLU A 9 -14.25 12.69 3.76
N SER A 10 -15.11 13.65 4.07
CA SER A 10 -15.44 14.04 5.45
C SER A 10 -16.03 12.88 6.27
N SER A 11 -16.82 12.00 5.64
CA SER A 11 -17.33 10.80 6.30
C SER A 11 -16.21 9.84 6.68
N ILE A 12 -15.23 9.62 5.77
CA ILE A 12 -14.09 8.76 6.02
C ILE A 12 -13.19 9.34 7.12
N GLU A 13 -12.86 10.64 7.05
CA GLU A 13 -12.05 11.32 8.06
C GLU A 13 -12.64 11.16 9.47
N LYS A 14 -13.95 11.31 9.61
CA LYS A 14 -14.65 11.12 10.89
C LYS A 14 -14.60 9.67 11.39
N SER A 15 -14.64 8.70 10.48
CA SER A 15 -14.65 7.28 10.85
C SER A 15 -13.25 6.76 11.17
N VAL A 16 -12.22 7.26 10.48
CA VAL A 16 -10.84 6.79 10.61
C VAL A 16 -10.15 7.37 11.85
N GLY A 17 -10.34 8.67 12.12
CA GLY A 17 -9.64 9.36 13.21
C GLY A 17 -8.20 9.74 12.88
N GLY A 18 -7.40 10.03 13.90
CA GLY A 18 -6.06 10.60 13.75
C GLY A 18 -5.00 9.61 13.23
N PHE A 19 -4.06 10.10 12.42
CA PHE A 19 -2.99 9.29 11.80
C PHE A 19 -2.19 8.45 12.81
N PHE A 20 -1.69 9.06 13.87
CA PHE A 20 -0.83 8.36 14.84
C PHE A 20 -1.58 7.28 15.61
N SER A 21 -2.80 7.55 16.07
CA SER A 21 -3.63 6.57 16.78
C SER A 21 -4.03 5.39 15.90
N GLN A 22 -4.28 5.63 14.62
CA GLN A 22 -4.57 4.55 13.68
C GLN A 22 -3.33 3.72 13.34
N ASN A 23 -2.16 4.35 13.18
CA ASN A 23 -0.91 3.60 12.96
C ASN A 23 -0.57 2.71 14.17
N GLU A 24 -0.75 3.20 15.40
CA GLU A 24 -0.56 2.41 16.62
C GLU A 24 -1.53 1.21 16.65
N LYS A 25 -2.80 1.42 16.38
CA LYS A 25 -3.81 0.36 16.30
C LYS A 25 -3.45 -0.69 15.25
N LEU A 26 -3.07 -0.26 14.04
CA LEU A 26 -2.69 -1.15 12.95
C LEU A 26 -1.39 -1.90 13.24
N PHE A 27 -0.42 -1.27 13.89
CA PHE A 27 0.81 -1.93 14.35
C PHE A 27 0.50 -3.01 15.39
N ASN A 28 -0.31 -2.71 16.39
CA ASN A 28 -0.74 -3.68 17.41
C ASN A 28 -1.55 -4.85 16.83
N GLN A 29 -2.18 -4.65 15.68
CA GLN A 29 -2.84 -5.70 14.91
C GLN A 29 -1.89 -6.49 14.00
N GLY A 30 -0.62 -6.13 13.92
CA GLY A 30 0.36 -6.75 13.02
C GLY A 30 0.12 -6.45 11.53
N ILE A 31 -0.50 -5.31 11.20
CA ILE A 31 -0.76 -4.86 9.83
C ILE A 31 0.35 -3.92 9.35
N ILE A 32 0.75 -2.95 10.16
CA ILE A 32 1.91 -2.07 9.89
C ILE A 32 3.19 -2.80 10.25
N SER A 33 4.22 -2.69 9.42
CA SER A 33 5.53 -3.31 9.66
C SER A 33 6.28 -2.60 10.80
N GLU A 34 7.17 -3.32 11.46
CA GLU A 34 8.01 -2.77 12.53
C GLU A 34 8.88 -1.61 12.03
N GLU A 35 9.48 -1.74 10.84
CA GLU A 35 10.27 -0.68 10.23
C GLU A 35 9.45 0.60 10.04
N GLN A 36 8.24 0.48 9.47
CA GLN A 36 7.34 1.61 9.27
C GLN A 36 6.96 2.26 10.60
N TRP A 37 6.66 1.47 11.62
CA TRP A 37 6.30 1.96 12.94
C TRP A 37 7.44 2.73 13.61
N ILE A 38 8.68 2.24 13.48
CA ILE A 38 9.88 2.94 13.98
C ILE A 38 10.04 4.30 13.29
N LYS A 39 9.92 4.35 11.95
CA LYS A 39 9.99 5.59 11.18
C LYS A 39 8.89 6.59 11.59
N VAL A 40 7.64 6.12 11.75
CA VAL A 40 6.52 6.96 12.19
C VAL A 40 6.79 7.60 13.55
N ASN A 41 7.34 6.84 14.50
CA ASN A 41 7.65 7.37 15.83
C ASN A 41 8.85 8.31 15.83
N LYS A 42 9.87 8.01 15.04
CA LYS A 42 11.09 8.80 14.93
C LYS A 42 10.83 10.16 14.27
N TRP A 43 9.96 10.22 13.27
CA TRP A 43 9.74 11.41 12.43
C TRP A 43 8.41 12.13 12.72
N LYS A 44 7.89 12.00 13.93
CA LYS A 44 6.60 12.58 14.37
C LYS A 44 6.45 14.06 14.03
N LYS A 45 7.52 14.85 14.18
CA LYS A 45 7.49 16.29 13.93
C LYS A 45 7.19 16.58 12.45
N THR A 46 7.97 16.01 11.55
CA THR A 46 7.80 16.16 10.11
C THR A 46 6.46 15.65 9.62
N ILE A 47 6.02 14.50 10.14
CA ILE A 47 4.69 13.95 9.82
C ILE A 47 3.57 14.88 10.29
N SER A 48 3.69 15.48 11.49
CA SER A 48 2.69 16.43 12.00
C SER A 48 2.59 17.69 11.13
N GLU A 49 3.70 18.16 10.58
CA GLU A 49 3.72 19.29 9.65
C GLU A 49 3.00 18.93 8.32
N ILE A 50 3.21 17.72 7.81
CA ILE A 50 2.54 17.25 6.59
C ILE A 50 1.03 17.04 6.82
N LEU A 51 0.62 16.57 7.99
CA LEU A 51 -0.79 16.41 8.35
C LEU A 51 -1.58 17.73 8.37
N LEU A 52 -0.91 18.86 8.51
CA LEU A 52 -1.53 20.17 8.43
C LEU A 52 -1.69 20.70 6.98
N LEU A 53 -1.07 20.04 6.01
CA LEU A 53 -1.23 20.40 4.60
C LEU A 53 -2.63 19.99 4.11
N PRO A 54 -3.20 20.74 3.15
CA PRO A 54 -4.48 20.35 2.55
C PRO A 54 -4.35 19.01 1.86
N SER A 55 -5.38 18.18 2.01
CA SER A 55 -5.47 16.92 1.24
C SER A 55 -5.63 17.21 -0.25
N LEU A 56 -5.13 16.29 -1.10
CA LEU A 56 -5.32 16.40 -2.54
C LEU A 56 -6.81 16.30 -2.89
N GLU A 57 -7.31 17.22 -3.71
CA GLU A 57 -8.67 17.09 -4.25
C GLU A 57 -8.75 15.86 -5.17
N ILE A 58 -9.47 14.85 -4.74
CA ILE A 58 -9.79 13.65 -5.54
C ILE A 58 -11.25 13.76 -5.98
N ASP A 59 -11.56 13.46 -7.23
CA ASP A 59 -12.93 13.40 -7.67
C ASP A 59 -13.70 12.22 -7.04
N TYR A 60 -15.01 12.20 -7.18
CA TYR A 60 -15.86 11.17 -6.56
C TYR A 60 -15.54 9.75 -7.03
N LEU A 61 -15.22 9.57 -8.31
CA LEU A 61 -14.90 8.25 -8.88
C LEU A 61 -13.53 7.78 -8.39
N GLY A 62 -12.53 8.65 -8.42
CA GLY A 62 -11.20 8.37 -7.90
C GLY A 62 -11.23 8.06 -6.41
N LEU A 63 -12.01 8.81 -5.61
CA LEU A 63 -12.14 8.55 -4.18
C LEU A 63 -12.78 7.19 -3.89
N ASN A 64 -13.82 6.80 -4.64
CA ASN A 64 -14.42 5.47 -4.53
C ASN A 64 -13.45 4.35 -4.91
N ALA A 65 -12.63 4.54 -5.95
CA ALA A 65 -11.58 3.59 -6.30
C ALA A 65 -10.54 3.46 -5.18
N TYR A 66 -10.13 4.59 -4.59
CA TYR A 66 -9.22 4.61 -3.44
C TYR A 66 -9.76 3.80 -2.26
N ILE A 67 -11.00 4.05 -1.87
CA ILE A 67 -11.69 3.38 -0.76
C ILE A 67 -11.80 1.87 -0.99
N LYS A 68 -12.15 1.46 -2.20
CA LYS A 68 -12.38 0.05 -2.53
C LYS A 68 -11.09 -0.77 -2.64
N THR A 69 -9.99 -0.13 -3.07
CA THR A 69 -8.82 -0.86 -3.55
C THR A 69 -7.56 -0.58 -2.75
N TYR A 70 -7.31 0.67 -2.35
CA TYR A 70 -5.97 1.09 -1.92
C TYR A 70 -5.82 1.37 -0.43
N LEU A 71 -6.91 1.73 0.26
CA LEU A 71 -6.84 2.08 1.68
C LEU A 71 -6.70 0.85 2.56
N ILE A 72 -5.80 0.92 3.54
CA ILE A 72 -5.62 -0.14 4.53
C ILE A 72 -6.89 -0.32 5.36
N ARG A 73 -7.22 -1.58 5.62
CA ARG A 73 -8.30 -2.00 6.50
C ARG A 73 -7.76 -2.69 7.73
N ASP A 74 -8.49 -2.58 8.83
CA ASP A 74 -8.19 -3.31 10.04
C ASP A 74 -8.65 -4.79 9.94
N LYS A 75 -8.35 -5.59 10.96
CA LYS A 75 -8.76 -7.02 11.02
C LYS A 75 -10.28 -7.26 11.00
N LYS A 76 -11.08 -6.20 11.16
CA LYS A 76 -12.55 -6.26 11.07
C LYS A 76 -13.08 -5.70 9.75
N ASP A 77 -12.19 -5.51 8.77
CA ASP A 77 -12.48 -4.94 7.44
C ASP A 77 -12.92 -3.46 7.46
N ASN A 78 -12.70 -2.73 8.57
CA ASN A 78 -12.96 -1.30 8.60
C ASN A 78 -11.83 -0.53 7.92
N ILE A 79 -12.17 0.51 7.16
CA ILE A 79 -11.20 1.45 6.59
C ILE A 79 -10.44 2.12 7.74
N SER A 80 -9.12 2.10 7.69
CA SER A 80 -8.25 2.55 8.77
C SER A 80 -7.23 3.61 8.35
N GLU A 81 -7.33 4.12 7.14
CA GLU A 81 -6.59 5.29 6.68
C GLU A 81 -7.43 6.13 5.71
N THR A 82 -7.14 7.43 5.64
CA THR A 82 -7.68 8.32 4.61
C THR A 82 -6.75 8.31 3.40
N PRO A 83 -7.16 8.84 2.23
CA PRO A 83 -6.25 9.04 1.10
C PRO A 83 -5.03 9.91 1.46
N HIS A 84 -5.19 10.89 2.35
CA HIS A 84 -4.09 11.68 2.88
C HIS A 84 -3.13 10.85 3.72
N HIS A 85 -3.66 10.04 4.66
CA HIS A 85 -2.88 9.12 5.48
C HIS A 85 -2.11 8.09 4.64
N SER A 86 -2.74 7.56 3.58
CA SER A 86 -2.10 6.63 2.64
C SER A 86 -0.86 7.24 1.98
N ARG A 87 -0.95 8.50 1.52
CA ARG A 87 0.21 9.20 0.93
C ARG A 87 1.32 9.43 1.95
N ILE A 88 0.97 9.79 3.18
CA ILE A 88 1.96 9.94 4.26
C ILE A 88 2.64 8.60 4.55
N ARG A 89 1.89 7.50 4.61
CA ARG A 89 2.45 6.15 4.79
C ARG A 89 3.46 5.81 3.69
N LEU A 90 3.09 6.06 2.43
CA LEU A 90 3.98 5.84 1.28
C LEU A 90 5.23 6.72 1.33
N ALA A 91 5.06 8.01 1.65
CA ALA A 91 6.17 8.94 1.77
C ALA A 91 7.19 8.49 2.84
N ILE A 92 6.72 8.00 3.97
CA ILE A 92 7.55 7.43 5.04
C ILE A 92 8.23 6.13 4.57
N PHE A 93 7.51 5.27 3.86
CA PHE A 93 8.04 4.00 3.38
C PHE A 93 9.24 4.20 2.44
N PHE A 94 9.14 5.13 1.50
CA PHE A 94 10.20 5.43 0.54
C PHE A 94 11.33 6.30 1.11
N ALA A 95 11.16 6.88 2.30
CA ALA A 95 12.18 7.72 2.91
C ALA A 95 13.29 6.90 3.56
N GLU A 96 14.55 7.23 3.26
CA GLU A 96 15.72 6.71 3.95
C GLU A 96 16.04 7.57 5.18
N LYS A 97 15.80 8.87 5.11
CA LYS A 97 16.00 9.87 6.16
C LYS A 97 14.79 10.79 6.29
N GLU A 98 14.73 11.56 7.38
CA GLU A 98 13.57 12.40 7.72
C GLU A 98 13.24 13.44 6.65
N GLU A 99 14.27 14.04 6.05
CA GLU A 99 14.12 15.07 5.01
C GLU A 99 13.39 14.55 3.77
N ASP A 100 13.62 13.28 3.41
CA ASP A 100 13.02 12.65 2.24
C ASP A 100 11.49 12.52 2.35
N VAL A 101 10.94 12.49 3.57
CA VAL A 101 9.48 12.31 3.79
C VAL A 101 8.67 13.42 3.13
N LYS A 102 9.12 14.69 3.24
CA LYS A 102 8.43 15.81 2.61
C LYS A 102 8.56 15.78 1.09
N GLU A 103 9.74 15.49 0.58
CA GLU A 103 9.99 15.38 -0.85
C GLU A 103 9.13 14.29 -1.48
N ASN A 104 9.13 13.09 -0.89
CA ASN A 104 8.31 11.97 -1.32
C ASN A 104 6.82 12.30 -1.27
N TYR A 105 6.36 12.98 -0.21
CA TYR A 105 4.96 13.38 -0.09
C TYR A 105 4.56 14.35 -1.21
N TYR A 106 5.36 15.36 -1.51
CA TYR A 106 5.08 16.29 -2.61
C TYR A 106 5.07 15.60 -3.97
N ALA A 107 6.01 14.69 -4.23
CA ALA A 107 6.01 13.90 -5.46
C ALA A 107 4.70 13.10 -5.63
N LEU A 108 4.19 12.48 -4.56
CA LEU A 108 2.90 11.76 -4.57
C LEU A 108 1.70 12.68 -4.80
N VAL A 109 1.75 13.91 -4.29
CA VAL A 109 0.70 14.93 -4.50
C VAL A 109 0.75 15.49 -5.92
N GLU A 110 1.93 15.65 -6.49
CA GLU A 110 2.15 16.13 -7.87
C GLU A 110 1.81 15.08 -8.95
N GLY A 111 1.43 13.87 -8.56
CA GLY A 111 0.93 12.84 -9.46
C GLY A 111 1.86 11.67 -9.71
N TRP A 112 3.02 11.60 -9.04
CA TRP A 112 3.78 10.36 -9.04
C TRP A 112 2.98 9.26 -8.33
N SER A 113 2.79 8.14 -9.01
CA SER A 113 1.98 7.04 -8.48
C SER A 113 2.73 5.72 -8.59
N PRO A 114 3.03 5.06 -7.47
CA PRO A 114 3.60 3.72 -7.50
C PRO A 114 2.58 2.68 -7.99
N PRO A 115 3.04 1.48 -8.37
CA PRO A 115 2.16 0.37 -8.76
C PRO A 115 1.15 0.01 -7.67
N THR A 116 0.00 -0.54 -8.08
CA THR A 116 -1.10 -0.92 -7.17
C THR A 116 -0.67 -1.74 -5.95
N PRO A 117 0.18 -2.79 -6.06
CA PRO A 117 0.60 -3.53 -4.86
C PRO A 117 1.41 -2.68 -3.89
N THR A 118 2.23 -1.76 -4.40
CA THR A 118 2.99 -0.83 -3.57
C THR A 118 2.05 0.16 -2.85
N LEU A 119 1.04 0.69 -3.55
CA LEU A 119 0.02 1.55 -2.93
C LEU A 119 -0.69 0.87 -1.77
N CYS A 120 -1.01 -0.42 -1.92
CA CYS A 120 -1.71 -1.21 -0.91
C CYS A 120 -0.79 -1.64 0.25
N ASN A 121 0.42 -2.10 -0.07
CA ASN A 121 1.22 -2.93 0.85
C ASN A 121 2.46 -2.22 1.40
N ALA A 122 2.92 -1.11 0.82
CA ALA A 122 4.10 -0.41 1.32
C ALA A 122 3.92 0.05 2.77
N GLY A 123 4.87 -0.28 3.64
CA GLY A 123 4.82 -0.01 5.07
C GLY A 123 3.95 -0.98 5.87
N THR A 124 3.40 -2.03 5.23
CA THR A 124 2.66 -3.10 5.92
C THR A 124 3.50 -4.36 6.07
N THR A 125 2.98 -5.35 6.77
CA THR A 125 3.58 -6.69 6.89
C THR A 125 3.40 -7.55 5.63
N GLU A 126 2.55 -7.12 4.68
CA GLU A 126 2.37 -7.76 3.38
C GLU A 126 3.55 -7.40 2.46
N GLY A 127 4.50 -8.31 2.27
CA GLY A 127 5.75 -8.02 1.56
C GLY A 127 5.65 -7.86 0.02
N GLN A 128 4.47 -8.00 -0.57
CA GLN A 128 4.30 -7.97 -2.03
C GLN A 128 4.15 -6.53 -2.54
N LEU A 129 5.20 -6.02 -3.19
CA LEU A 129 5.22 -4.66 -3.77
C LEU A 129 5.19 -4.64 -5.31
N ALA A 130 5.52 -5.77 -5.95
CA ALA A 130 5.54 -5.88 -7.40
C ALA A 130 4.19 -6.31 -7.96
N SER A 131 3.74 -5.68 -9.04
CA SER A 131 2.48 -6.02 -9.71
C SER A 131 2.58 -7.28 -10.58
N CYS A 132 3.78 -7.58 -11.12
CA CYS A 132 4.01 -8.67 -12.05
C CYS A 132 5.31 -9.39 -11.69
N GLN A 133 5.27 -10.71 -11.81
CA GLN A 133 6.42 -11.58 -11.57
C GLN A 133 6.61 -12.52 -12.78
N LEU A 134 7.86 -12.64 -13.22
CA LEU A 134 8.21 -13.62 -14.26
C LEU A 134 8.79 -14.86 -13.58
N HIS A 135 8.18 -16.00 -13.83
CA HIS A 135 8.59 -17.30 -13.33
C HIS A 135 9.06 -18.19 -14.44
N TYR A 136 10.01 -19.06 -14.11
CA TYR A 136 10.45 -20.17 -14.97
C TYR A 136 9.98 -21.49 -14.37
N LEU A 137 9.66 -22.46 -15.22
CA LEU A 137 9.41 -23.80 -14.74
C LEU A 137 10.71 -24.40 -14.18
N LYS A 138 10.66 -24.96 -12.97
CA LYS A 138 11.85 -25.47 -12.23
C LYS A 138 12.46 -26.72 -12.83
N GLY A 139 11.89 -27.26 -13.89
CA GLY A 139 12.36 -28.44 -14.63
C GLY A 139 11.21 -29.20 -15.22
N ASP A 140 11.58 -30.31 -15.93
CA ASP A 140 10.67 -31.18 -16.66
C ASP A 140 10.30 -32.46 -15.85
N SER A 141 10.55 -32.46 -14.55
CA SER A 141 10.09 -33.50 -13.63
C SER A 141 8.73 -33.13 -13.05
N LEU A 142 7.99 -34.13 -12.58
CA LEU A 142 6.71 -33.90 -11.89
C LEU A 142 6.89 -32.99 -10.68
N GLU A 143 7.94 -33.21 -9.90
CA GLU A 143 8.28 -32.38 -8.74
C GLU A 143 8.52 -30.90 -9.14
N GLY A 144 9.33 -30.68 -10.19
CA GLY A 144 9.63 -29.32 -10.68
C GLY A 144 8.38 -28.59 -11.19
N ILE A 145 7.47 -29.31 -11.86
CA ILE A 145 6.19 -28.73 -12.32
C ILE A 145 5.30 -28.38 -11.12
N MET A 146 5.17 -29.28 -10.14
CA MET A 146 4.33 -29.05 -8.96
C MET A 146 4.88 -27.94 -8.06
N ASP A 147 6.20 -27.86 -7.88
CA ASP A 147 6.85 -26.76 -7.16
C ASP A 147 6.62 -25.41 -7.86
N SER A 148 6.67 -25.40 -9.19
CA SER A 148 6.37 -24.19 -9.96
C SER A 148 4.90 -23.78 -9.78
N ALA A 149 3.97 -24.71 -9.83
CA ALA A 149 2.56 -24.46 -9.60
C ALA A 149 2.28 -23.88 -8.19
N LYS A 150 3.00 -24.39 -7.17
CA LYS A 150 2.95 -23.85 -5.81
C LYS A 150 3.42 -22.40 -5.76
N ASP A 151 4.55 -22.06 -6.39
CA ASP A 151 5.07 -20.70 -6.41
C ASP A 151 4.10 -19.74 -7.13
N PHE A 152 3.49 -20.19 -8.22
CA PHE A 152 2.46 -19.43 -8.93
C PHE A 152 1.25 -19.16 -8.05
N ALA A 153 0.78 -20.17 -7.33
CA ALA A 153 -0.36 -20.03 -6.41
C ALA A 153 -0.06 -19.03 -5.28
N ILE A 154 1.15 -19.05 -4.71
CA ILE A 154 1.59 -18.12 -3.67
C ILE A 154 1.66 -16.68 -4.22
N SER A 155 2.28 -16.48 -5.38
CA SER A 155 2.39 -15.17 -6.02
C SER A 155 1.01 -14.59 -6.35
N SER A 156 0.11 -15.42 -6.90
CA SER A 156 -1.26 -15.03 -7.20
C SER A 156 -2.07 -14.69 -5.95
N LYS A 157 -1.92 -15.48 -4.87
CA LYS A 157 -2.54 -15.17 -3.56
C LYS A 157 -2.14 -13.78 -3.07
N ASN A 158 -0.88 -13.38 -3.31
CA ASN A 158 -0.34 -12.07 -2.93
C ASN A 158 -0.63 -10.97 -3.97
N LYS A 159 -1.60 -11.19 -4.86
CA LYS A 159 -2.08 -10.22 -5.87
C LYS A 159 -1.07 -9.87 -6.96
N ALA A 160 -0.07 -10.73 -7.23
CA ALA A 160 0.84 -10.56 -8.36
C ALA A 160 0.24 -11.15 -9.64
N GLY A 161 0.40 -10.45 -10.75
CA GLY A 161 0.27 -11.03 -12.09
C GLY A 161 1.46 -11.94 -12.38
N ILE A 162 1.24 -13.06 -13.06
CA ILE A 162 2.26 -14.07 -13.31
C ILE A 162 2.46 -14.27 -14.79
N GLY A 163 3.70 -14.11 -15.27
CA GLY A 163 4.17 -14.59 -16.56
C GLY A 163 5.00 -15.87 -16.37
N VAL A 164 4.76 -16.89 -17.18
CA VAL A 164 5.48 -18.16 -17.10
C VAL A 164 6.25 -18.42 -18.40
N ALA A 165 7.55 -18.68 -18.27
CA ALA A 165 8.38 -19.13 -19.38
C ALA A 165 8.59 -20.65 -19.27
N ALA A 166 8.16 -21.38 -20.32
CA ALA A 166 8.14 -22.85 -20.36
C ALA A 166 9.11 -23.42 -21.41
N TYR A 167 10.29 -22.83 -21.56
CA TYR A 167 11.25 -23.19 -22.62
C TYR A 167 12.07 -24.48 -22.34
N ASN A 168 12.05 -25.02 -21.14
CA ASN A 168 12.83 -26.21 -20.72
C ASN A 168 11.95 -27.44 -20.56
N GLN A 169 10.80 -27.50 -21.18
CA GLN A 169 9.96 -28.70 -21.20
C GLN A 169 10.27 -29.54 -22.41
N ARG A 170 10.23 -30.86 -22.24
CA ARG A 170 10.31 -31.85 -23.37
C ARG A 170 9.09 -31.67 -24.27
N ALA A 171 9.31 -31.83 -25.56
CA ALA A 171 8.25 -31.87 -26.53
C ALA A 171 7.48 -33.20 -26.44
#